data_d462215f5dbae309d9bff931a31416c5
#
_entry.id   d462215f5dbae309d9bff931a31416c5
#
_cell.length_a   1.000
_cell.length_b   1.000
_cell.length_c   1.000
_cell.angle_alpha   90.00
_cell.angle_beta   90.00
_cell.angle_gamma   90.00
#
_symmetry.space_group_name_H-M   'P 1'
#
loop_
_entity.id
_entity.type
_entity.pdbx_description
1 polymer ?
#
loop_
_entity_poly.entity_id
_entity_poly.type
_entity_poly.pdbx_seq_one_letter_code
_entity_poly.pdbx_strand_id
1 'polypeptide(L)'
;MPATFQLYRFSDDDLVWWRLVSPNGRGVARMPRGVADVESARAAVVDLVGRLGELTAVLRLTDTYRWHWVLQADGVPVAQGIGDQDRRVRCDDACRTFGVLAATAPIDPSLVTFRRVGAPSRPR
;
A
#
# COMPACT_ATOMS: atom_id res chain seq x y z
N MET A 1 0.87 -13.42 14.58
CA MET A 1 -0.03 -13.01 13.47
C MET A 1 0.82 -12.64 12.28
N PRO A 2 0.53 -13.17 11.10
CA PRO A 2 1.26 -12.76 9.90
C PRO A 2 0.82 -11.38 9.43
N ALA A 3 1.61 -10.78 8.56
CA ALA A 3 1.15 -9.62 7.82
C ALA A 3 -0.03 -10.05 6.93
N THR A 4 -0.92 -9.14 6.64
CA THR A 4 -2.15 -9.44 5.91
C THR A 4 -2.46 -8.35 4.90
N PHE A 5 -2.85 -8.74 3.69
CA PHE A 5 -3.43 -7.81 2.74
C PHE A 5 -4.87 -7.55 3.14
N GLN A 6 -5.21 -6.29 3.34
CA GLN A 6 -6.55 -5.87 3.70
C GLN A 6 -7.15 -5.08 2.55
N LEU A 7 -8.36 -5.41 2.16
CA LEU A 7 -9.12 -4.67 1.16
C LEU A 7 -9.96 -3.64 1.89
N TYR A 8 -9.97 -2.42 1.41
CA TYR A 8 -10.69 -1.35 2.09
C TYR A 8 -11.25 -0.33 1.10
N ARG A 9 -12.18 0.46 1.59
CA ARG A 9 -12.77 1.58 0.86
C ARG A 9 -13.02 2.72 1.83
N PHE A 10 -13.17 3.92 1.29
CA PHE A 10 -13.63 5.06 2.08
C PHE A 10 -15.13 5.23 1.86
N SER A 11 -15.83 5.66 2.91
CA SER A 11 -17.29 5.79 2.85
C SER A 11 -17.76 6.85 1.86
N ASP A 12 -16.88 7.78 1.47
CA ASP A 12 -17.22 8.89 0.59
C ASP A 12 -16.83 8.67 -0.88
N ASP A 13 -16.36 7.48 -1.25
CA ASP A 13 -16.06 7.19 -2.65
C ASP A 13 -16.30 5.71 -2.96
N ASP A 14 -16.29 5.38 -4.25
CA ASP A 14 -16.62 4.04 -4.72
C ASP A 14 -15.42 3.18 -5.02
N LEU A 15 -14.20 3.71 -4.81
CA LEU A 15 -13.00 2.95 -5.13
C LEU A 15 -12.65 1.97 -4.02
N VAL A 16 -12.07 0.85 -4.41
CA VAL A 16 -11.57 -0.17 -3.49
C VAL A 16 -10.05 -0.21 -3.60
N TRP A 17 -9.41 -0.39 -2.45
CA TRP A 17 -7.96 -0.35 -2.30
C TRP A 17 -7.47 -1.58 -1.58
N TRP A 18 -6.20 -1.95 -1.79
CA TRP A 18 -5.53 -2.88 -0.88
C TRP A 18 -4.44 -2.16 -0.11
N ARG A 19 -4.18 -2.65 1.09
CA ARG A 19 -2.99 -2.27 1.86
C ARG A 19 -2.43 -3.52 2.53
N LEU A 20 -1.14 -3.50 2.81
CA LEU A 20 -0.51 -4.56 3.61
C LEU A 20 -0.39 -4.04 5.03
N VAL A 21 -0.89 -4.82 5.97
CA VAL A 21 -0.85 -4.50 7.39
C VAL A 21 0.15 -5.46 8.05
N SER A 22 1.09 -4.90 8.82
CA SER A 22 2.10 -5.70 9.50
C SER A 22 1.48 -6.45 10.68
N PRO A 23 2.22 -7.44 11.25
CA PRO A 23 1.69 -8.19 12.40
C PRO A 23 1.30 -7.32 13.59
N ASN A 24 1.89 -6.14 13.76
CA ASN A 24 1.52 -5.23 14.85
C ASN A 24 0.39 -4.26 14.47
N GLY A 25 -0.27 -4.47 13.35
CA GLY A 25 -1.44 -3.66 12.96
C GLY A 25 -1.14 -2.38 12.20
N ARG A 26 0.13 -2.13 11.85
CA ARG A 26 0.49 -0.92 11.11
C ARG A 26 0.40 -1.12 9.62
N GLY A 27 -0.08 -0.11 8.91
CA GLY A 27 -0.04 -0.11 7.45
C GLY A 27 1.41 0.03 6.96
N VAL A 28 1.81 -0.87 6.08
CA VAL A 28 3.17 -0.90 5.52
C VAL A 28 3.19 -0.32 4.12
N ALA A 29 2.23 -0.70 3.32
CA ALA A 29 2.16 -0.32 1.91
C ALA A 29 0.73 -0.36 1.42
N ARG A 30 0.48 0.29 0.31
CA ARG A 30 -0.83 0.28 -0.33
C ARG A 30 -0.68 0.36 -1.85
N MET A 31 -1.77 0.09 -2.55
CA MET A 31 -1.78 0.31 -3.99
C MET A 31 -1.79 1.82 -4.27
N PRO A 32 -1.18 2.26 -5.39
CA PRO A 32 -1.09 3.68 -5.72
C PRO A 32 -2.42 4.31 -6.10
N ARG A 33 -3.31 3.53 -6.70
CA ARG A 33 -4.62 4.00 -7.15
C ARG A 33 -5.67 2.98 -6.81
N GLY A 34 -6.82 3.45 -6.35
CA GLY A 34 -7.96 2.59 -6.12
C GLY A 34 -8.52 2.02 -7.42
N VAL A 35 -9.25 0.92 -7.30
CA VAL A 35 -9.89 0.24 -8.43
C VAL A 35 -11.39 0.17 -8.22
N ALA A 36 -12.12 -0.29 -9.24
CA ALA A 36 -13.58 -0.18 -9.25
C ALA A 36 -14.28 -1.12 -8.26
N ASP A 37 -13.69 -2.27 -7.95
CA ASP A 37 -14.37 -3.28 -7.14
C ASP A 37 -13.41 -4.19 -6.38
N VAL A 38 -13.97 -5.01 -5.50
CA VAL A 38 -13.22 -5.92 -4.66
C VAL A 38 -12.44 -6.95 -5.48
N GLU A 39 -13.04 -7.46 -6.56
CA GLU A 39 -12.38 -8.46 -7.40
C GLU A 39 -11.13 -7.89 -8.07
N SER A 40 -11.21 -6.66 -8.54
CA SER A 40 -10.06 -5.99 -9.15
C SER A 40 -8.95 -5.73 -8.13
N ALA A 41 -9.32 -5.37 -6.91
CA ALA A 41 -8.33 -5.16 -5.85
C ALA A 41 -7.65 -6.47 -5.48
N ARG A 42 -8.41 -7.55 -5.37
CA ARG A 42 -7.87 -8.88 -5.08
C ARG A 42 -6.94 -9.35 -6.19
N ALA A 43 -7.36 -9.16 -7.45
CA ALA A 43 -6.55 -9.53 -8.61
C ALA A 43 -5.23 -8.75 -8.62
N ALA A 44 -5.27 -7.47 -8.23
CA ALA A 44 -4.06 -6.66 -8.15
C ALA A 44 -3.07 -7.20 -7.11
N VAL A 45 -3.56 -7.70 -5.98
CA VAL A 45 -2.70 -8.34 -4.97
C VAL A 45 -2.08 -9.61 -5.52
N VAL A 46 -2.87 -10.46 -6.14
CA VAL A 46 -2.39 -11.73 -6.70
C VAL A 46 -1.32 -11.47 -7.76
N ASP A 47 -1.58 -10.51 -8.65
CA ASP A 47 -0.61 -10.15 -9.69
C ASP A 47 0.68 -9.60 -9.07
N LEU A 48 0.56 -8.71 -8.09
CA LEU A 48 1.72 -8.13 -7.40
C LEU A 48 2.59 -9.21 -6.77
N VAL A 49 1.97 -10.11 -6.01
CA VAL A 49 2.70 -11.17 -5.32
C VAL A 49 3.41 -12.08 -6.31
N GLY A 50 2.76 -12.40 -7.43
CA GLY A 50 3.35 -13.23 -8.47
C GLY A 50 4.53 -12.58 -9.19
N ARG A 51 4.67 -11.27 -9.09
CA ARG A 51 5.69 -10.51 -9.81
C ARG A 51 6.71 -9.83 -8.89
N LEU A 52 6.73 -10.13 -7.61
CA LEU A 52 7.59 -9.42 -6.65
C LEU A 52 9.06 -9.38 -7.08
N GLY A 53 9.57 -10.46 -7.64
CA GLY A 53 10.97 -10.52 -8.08
C GLY A 53 11.27 -9.71 -9.34
N GLU A 54 10.24 -9.23 -10.02
CA GLU A 54 10.39 -8.49 -11.28
C GLU A 54 10.18 -6.99 -11.11
N LEU A 55 9.83 -6.54 -9.91
CA LEU A 55 9.48 -5.14 -9.68
C LEU A 55 10.73 -4.29 -9.47
N THR A 56 10.65 -3.05 -9.92
CA THR A 56 11.72 -2.08 -9.74
C THR A 56 11.36 -1.11 -8.61
N ALA A 57 12.27 -0.98 -7.66
CA ALA A 57 12.08 -0.04 -6.55
C ALA A 57 12.60 1.35 -6.95
N VAL A 58 11.79 2.36 -6.71
CA VAL A 58 12.17 3.74 -6.91
C VAL A 58 12.05 4.44 -5.57
N LEU A 59 13.16 5.02 -5.10
CA LEU A 59 13.19 5.79 -3.87
C LEU A 59 13.27 7.26 -4.24
N ARG A 60 12.35 8.06 -3.70
CA ARG A 60 12.25 9.47 -4.03
C ARG A 60 12.34 10.35 -2.79
N LEU A 61 13.06 11.45 -2.94
CA LEU A 61 13.08 12.48 -1.91
C LEU A 61 11.86 13.37 -2.12
N THR A 62 11.08 13.55 -1.06
CA THR A 62 9.89 14.40 -1.11
C THR A 62 10.29 15.88 -0.93
N ASP A 63 9.35 16.78 -1.16
CA ASP A 63 9.60 18.21 -0.97
C ASP A 63 9.73 18.61 0.50
N THR A 64 9.43 17.70 1.43
CA THR A 64 9.74 17.90 2.86
C THR A 64 11.02 17.19 3.27
N TYR A 65 11.86 16.80 2.29
CA TYR A 65 13.16 16.15 2.50
C TYR A 65 13.03 14.80 3.23
N ARG A 66 11.97 14.07 2.93
CA ARG A 66 11.78 12.71 3.42
C ARG A 66 11.81 11.74 2.25
N TRP A 67 12.08 10.47 2.53
CA TRP A 67 12.21 9.46 1.49
C TRP A 67 10.97 8.58 1.42
N HIS A 68 10.53 8.33 0.20
CA HIS A 68 9.34 7.54 -0.10
C HIS A 68 9.67 6.51 -1.17
N TRP A 69 9.16 5.29 -1.05
CA TRP A 69 9.42 4.25 -2.03
C TRP A 69 8.17 3.90 -2.82
N VAL A 70 8.41 3.52 -4.08
CA VAL A 70 7.38 3.04 -5.00
C VAL A 70 7.95 1.83 -5.71
N LEU A 71 7.16 0.77 -5.86
CA LEU A 71 7.49 -0.37 -6.71
C LEU A 71 6.76 -0.23 -8.03
N GLN A 72 7.48 -0.48 -9.10
CA GLN A 72 6.96 -0.35 -10.47
C GLN A 72 7.10 -1.66 -11.22
N ALA A 73 6.11 -1.93 -12.07
CA ALA A 73 6.16 -3.01 -13.06
C ALA A 73 6.13 -2.31 -14.42
N ASP A 74 7.21 -2.46 -15.19
CA ASP A 74 7.32 -1.83 -16.52
C ASP A 74 7.05 -0.33 -16.49
N GLY A 75 7.58 0.34 -15.47
CA GLY A 75 7.43 1.78 -15.30
C GLY A 75 6.10 2.22 -14.69
N VAL A 76 5.19 1.30 -14.42
CA VAL A 76 3.87 1.61 -13.85
C VAL A 76 3.89 1.31 -12.35
N PRO A 77 3.55 2.28 -11.50
CA PRO A 77 3.48 2.03 -10.06
C PRO A 77 2.46 0.97 -9.72
N VAL A 78 2.84 0.00 -8.89
CA VAL A 78 1.95 -1.08 -8.44
C VAL A 78 1.84 -1.17 -6.92
N ALA A 79 2.78 -0.59 -6.19
CA ALA A 79 2.74 -0.53 -4.73
C ALA A 79 3.56 0.65 -4.26
N GLN A 80 3.23 1.19 -3.10
CA GLN A 80 4.01 2.27 -2.50
C GLN A 80 3.93 2.18 -0.99
N GLY A 81 4.91 2.79 -0.33
CA GLY A 81 4.93 2.85 1.12
C GLY A 81 3.83 3.71 1.69
N ILE A 82 3.34 3.34 2.87
CA ILE A 82 2.48 4.20 3.66
C ILE A 82 3.39 5.01 4.57
N GLY A 83 3.36 6.33 4.40
CA GLY A 83 4.29 7.21 5.08
C GLY A 83 5.63 7.29 4.37
N ASP A 84 6.58 7.93 5.02
CA ASP A 84 7.91 8.14 4.46
C ASP A 84 8.96 8.03 5.57
N GLN A 85 10.25 8.11 5.19
CA GLN A 85 11.37 7.90 6.10
C GLN A 85 12.29 9.10 6.10
N ASP A 86 12.96 9.32 7.22
CA ASP A 86 13.90 10.42 7.35
C ASP A 86 15.22 10.18 6.62
N ARG A 87 15.56 8.91 6.33
CA ARG A 87 16.80 8.53 5.67
C ARG A 87 16.55 7.56 4.54
N ARG A 88 17.37 7.68 3.51
CA ARG A 88 17.27 6.80 2.35
C ARG A 88 17.45 5.33 2.72
N VAL A 89 18.38 5.01 3.61
CA VAL A 89 18.64 3.63 4.01
C VAL A 89 17.42 3.02 4.72
N ARG A 90 16.70 3.81 5.52
CA ARG A 90 15.48 3.34 6.17
C ARG A 90 14.35 3.13 5.17
N CYS A 91 14.29 3.96 4.15
CA CYS A 91 13.32 3.82 3.08
C CYS A 91 13.58 2.53 2.29
N ASP A 92 14.84 2.26 1.97
CA ASP A 92 15.23 1.03 1.29
C ASP A 92 14.86 -0.19 2.13
N ASP A 93 15.15 -0.15 3.42
CA ASP A 93 14.79 -1.24 4.33
C ASP A 93 13.28 -1.44 4.40
N ALA A 94 12.51 -0.36 4.44
CA ALA A 94 11.05 -0.45 4.47
C ALA A 94 10.51 -1.11 3.20
N CYS A 95 11.07 -0.76 2.05
CA CYS A 95 10.69 -1.36 0.79
C CYS A 95 11.01 -2.85 0.74
N ARG A 96 12.20 -3.23 1.20
CA ARG A 96 12.60 -4.64 1.27
C ARG A 96 11.72 -5.43 2.22
N THR A 97 11.40 -4.85 3.37
CA THR A 97 10.52 -5.47 4.36
C THR A 97 9.14 -5.74 3.74
N PHE A 98 8.62 -4.79 2.97
CA PHE A 98 7.37 -5.03 2.26
C PHE A 98 7.47 -6.27 1.37
N GLY A 99 8.52 -6.40 0.58
CA GLY A 99 8.69 -7.56 -0.31
C GLY A 99 8.70 -8.89 0.43
N VAL A 100 9.37 -8.92 1.59
CA VAL A 100 9.43 -10.13 2.42
C VAL A 100 8.05 -10.47 2.99
N LEU A 101 7.36 -9.47 3.54
CA LEU A 101 6.04 -9.69 4.14
C LEU A 101 5.00 -10.05 3.08
N ALA A 102 5.02 -9.37 1.95
CA ALA A 102 4.03 -9.57 0.89
C ALA A 102 4.09 -10.97 0.30
N ALA A 103 5.29 -11.58 0.25
CA ALA A 103 5.48 -12.87 -0.38
C ALA A 103 4.61 -13.98 0.22
N THR A 104 4.28 -13.87 1.51
CA THR A 104 3.52 -14.91 2.22
C THR A 104 2.25 -14.38 2.88
N ALA A 105 1.93 -13.10 2.71
CA ALA A 105 0.76 -12.53 3.37
C ALA A 105 -0.54 -13.02 2.74
N PRO A 106 -1.50 -13.49 3.54
CA PRO A 106 -2.82 -13.85 3.01
C PRO A 106 -3.63 -12.59 2.71
N ILE A 107 -4.68 -12.77 1.95
CA ILE A 107 -5.66 -11.71 1.67
C ILE A 107 -6.84 -11.93 2.61
N ASP A 108 -7.12 -10.95 3.46
CA ASP A 108 -8.32 -11.00 4.29
C ASP A 108 -9.53 -10.82 3.36
N PRO A 109 -10.51 -11.72 3.40
CA PRO A 109 -11.67 -11.63 2.51
C PRO A 109 -12.64 -10.51 2.87
N SER A 110 -12.50 -9.91 4.05
CA SER A 110 -13.41 -8.84 4.48
C SER A 110 -13.07 -7.51 3.82
N LEU A 111 -14.10 -6.75 3.47
CA LEU A 111 -13.93 -5.38 2.99
C LEU A 111 -14.12 -4.44 4.17
N VAL A 112 -13.12 -3.63 4.46
CA VAL A 112 -13.17 -2.68 5.56
C VAL A 112 -13.54 -1.30 5.00
N THR A 113 -14.48 -0.62 5.66
CA THR A 113 -14.87 0.73 5.26
C THR A 113 -14.35 1.73 6.27
N PHE A 114 -13.60 2.71 5.79
CA PHE A 114 -13.07 3.78 6.62
C PHE A 114 -13.85 5.07 6.36
N ARG A 115 -14.00 5.86 7.40
CA ARG A 115 -14.47 7.22 7.24
C ARG A 115 -13.25 8.10 7.01
N ARG A 116 -13.29 8.92 5.96
CA ARG A 116 -12.18 9.81 5.66
C ARG A 116 -12.10 10.89 6.74
N VAL A 117 -10.95 10.93 7.43
CA VAL A 117 -10.70 11.85 8.52
C VAL A 117 -10.16 13.16 7.99
N GLY A 118 -10.51 14.25 8.62
CA GLY A 118 -9.96 15.54 8.26
C GLY A 118 -10.61 16.21 7.09
N ALA A 119 -11.63 15.60 6.54
CA ALA A 119 -12.46 16.33 5.64
C ALA A 119 -13.01 17.51 6.44
N PRO A 120 -12.63 18.70 6.09
CA PRO A 120 -13.06 19.85 6.81
C PRO A 120 -14.52 20.00 6.67
N SER A 121 -15.09 19.69 7.57
CA SER A 121 -16.37 19.88 7.44
C SER A 121 -16.77 21.06 8.12
N ARG A 122 -16.51 21.46 8.19
CA ARG A 122 -16.95 22.11 8.96
C ARG A 122 -16.96 23.06 9.26
N PRO A 123 -17.34 23.49 8.96
CA PRO A 123 -17.27 24.63 9.40
C PRO A 123 -17.95 25.00 10.51
N ARG A 124 -17.90 25.42 10.78
CA ARG A 124 -18.37 25.97 11.58
C ARG A 124 -18.35 26.76 11.69
#